data_25b586297a292b281d622e265f3d1846
#
_entry.id   25b586297a292b281d622e265f3d1846
#
_cell.length_a   1.000
_cell.length_b   1.000
_cell.length_c   1.000
_cell.angle_alpha   90.00
_cell.angle_beta   90.00
_cell.angle_gamma   90.00
#
_symmetry.space_group_name_H-M   'P 1'
#
loop_
_entity.id
_entity.type
_entity.pdbx_description
1 polymer ?
#
loop_
_entity_poly.entity_id
_entity_poly.type
_entity_poly.pdbx_seq_one_letter_code
_entity_poly.pdbx_strand_id
1 'polypeptide(L)'
;MKILGIDTSSEQVSVAVGDDESISASFQLASDRRHVESLIPAIELLLRNIGISIHELSAIAVDLGPGLFTGMRVGITTALTLADIAELPLIGLDSLQVLAHGVERVALQELDDAEIVVPILDARRNQVYWSMHRIDHSSGGVLEEIREPRVGEVEELIEDLLDRSQRSVVLGTGAVKYIESLIEIPDLALLGERSGVRNFAFNAHLPHASTLVSLAAKNFAAGRLEGSPIAPIYLRAPDAEIQWLTR
;
A
#
# COMPACT_ATOMS: atom_id res chain seq x y z
N MET A 1 15.03 -4.54 -16.72
CA MET A 1 14.94 -3.65 -15.54
C MET A 1 14.54 -4.50 -14.33
N LYS A 2 15.12 -4.31 -13.14
CA LYS A 2 14.68 -5.00 -11.91
C LYS A 2 14.63 -3.99 -10.77
N ILE A 3 13.55 -3.99 -10.03
CA ILE A 3 13.32 -3.10 -8.89
C ILE A 3 13.10 -3.96 -7.64
N LEU A 4 13.72 -3.56 -6.54
CA LEU A 4 13.45 -4.11 -5.21
C LEU A 4 12.37 -3.26 -4.54
N GLY A 5 11.24 -3.84 -4.17
CA GLY A 5 10.19 -3.21 -3.37
C GLY A 5 10.29 -3.62 -1.91
N ILE A 6 10.11 -2.65 -1.02
CA ILE A 6 10.13 -2.82 0.44
C ILE A 6 8.89 -2.19 1.04
N ASP A 7 8.06 -3.00 1.69
CA ASP A 7 6.92 -2.53 2.48
C ASP A 7 6.96 -3.13 3.89
N THR A 8 6.91 -2.24 4.86
CA THR A 8 6.83 -2.53 6.30
C THR A 8 5.84 -1.60 6.99
N SER A 9 4.93 -1.00 6.22
CA SER A 9 3.93 -0.04 6.70
C SER A 9 2.82 -0.68 7.54
N SER A 10 2.66 -2.00 7.43
CA SER A 10 1.63 -2.80 8.09
C SER A 10 2.22 -3.81 9.10
N GLU A 11 1.41 -4.72 9.64
CA GLU A 11 1.83 -5.82 10.52
C GLU A 11 2.52 -6.97 9.76
N GLN A 12 2.98 -6.71 8.54
CA GLN A 12 3.79 -7.66 7.77
C GLN A 12 5.07 -7.01 7.27
N VAL A 13 6.07 -7.84 7.00
CA VAL A 13 7.20 -7.52 6.13
C VAL A 13 6.89 -8.07 4.76
N SER A 14 6.85 -7.20 3.76
CA SER A 14 6.68 -7.57 2.36
C SER A 14 7.87 -7.06 1.56
N VAL A 15 8.51 -7.94 0.80
CA VAL A 15 9.59 -7.60 -0.13
C VAL A 15 9.38 -8.32 -1.46
N ALA A 16 9.71 -7.65 -2.56
CA ALA A 16 9.58 -8.23 -3.89
C ALA A 16 10.68 -7.72 -4.81
N VAL A 17 11.03 -8.52 -5.81
CA VAL A 17 11.89 -8.10 -6.92
C VAL A 17 11.21 -8.43 -8.23
N GLY A 18 11.16 -7.45 -9.13
CA GLY A 18 10.49 -7.60 -10.42
C GLY A 18 10.59 -6.35 -11.27
N ASP A 19 9.68 -6.26 -12.24
CA ASP A 19 9.49 -5.13 -13.14
C ASP A 19 7.98 -4.86 -13.33
N ASP A 20 7.61 -4.08 -14.34
CA ASP A 20 6.22 -3.78 -14.68
C ASP A 20 5.47 -4.99 -15.26
N GLU A 21 6.17 -5.91 -15.90
CA GLU A 21 5.57 -7.10 -16.53
C GLU A 21 5.44 -8.28 -15.56
N SER A 22 6.43 -8.46 -14.67
CA SER A 22 6.53 -9.66 -13.85
C SER A 22 7.24 -9.48 -12.51
N ILE A 23 6.76 -10.20 -11.51
CA ILE A 23 7.45 -10.35 -10.23
C ILE A 23 8.32 -11.60 -10.27
N SER A 24 9.63 -11.41 -10.17
CA SER A 24 10.61 -12.51 -10.19
C SER A 24 10.63 -13.31 -8.89
N ALA A 25 10.47 -12.63 -7.75
CA ALA A 25 10.32 -13.24 -6.44
C ALA A 25 9.61 -12.28 -5.49
N SER A 26 8.84 -12.83 -4.55
CA SER A 26 8.22 -12.08 -3.46
C SER A 26 8.27 -12.88 -2.17
N PHE A 27 8.34 -12.17 -1.05
CA PHE A 27 8.31 -12.73 0.30
C PHE A 27 7.38 -11.90 1.16
N GLN A 28 6.57 -12.58 1.95
CA GLN A 28 5.65 -11.97 2.90
C GLN A 28 5.73 -12.72 4.21
N LEU A 29 5.83 -11.99 5.31
CA LEU A 29 5.88 -12.53 6.66
C LEU A 29 4.99 -11.67 7.55
N ALA A 30 3.99 -12.29 8.18
CA ALA A 30 3.29 -11.66 9.30
C ALA A 30 4.31 -11.50 10.45
N SER A 31 4.67 -10.26 10.74
CA SER A 31 5.91 -9.97 11.49
C SER A 31 5.69 -9.63 12.94
N ASP A 32 4.46 -9.48 13.39
CA ASP A 32 4.11 -9.17 14.78
C ASP A 32 5.17 -8.31 15.53
N ARG A 33 5.56 -7.17 14.92
CA ARG A 33 6.59 -6.19 15.37
C ARG A 33 8.07 -6.57 15.20
N ARG A 34 8.39 -7.67 14.51
CA ARG A 34 9.79 -8.07 14.24
C ARG A 34 10.33 -7.62 12.89
N HIS A 35 9.90 -6.45 12.41
CA HIS A 35 10.32 -5.90 11.10
C HIS A 35 11.84 -5.78 10.98
N VAL A 36 12.52 -5.30 12.04
CA VAL A 36 13.98 -5.12 12.04
C VAL A 36 14.74 -6.42 11.84
N GLU A 37 14.28 -7.49 12.50
CA GLU A 37 14.95 -8.80 12.47
C GLU A 37 14.72 -9.54 11.15
N SER A 38 13.57 -9.27 10.48
CA SER A 38 13.11 -10.07 9.35
C SER A 38 13.44 -9.44 8.00
N LEU A 39 13.56 -8.10 7.89
CA LEU A 39 13.63 -7.41 6.62
C LEU A 39 14.90 -7.72 5.83
N ILE A 40 16.08 -7.55 6.43
CA ILE A 40 17.36 -7.82 5.73
C ILE A 40 17.49 -9.28 5.34
N PRO A 41 17.23 -10.28 6.22
CA PRO A 41 17.24 -11.69 5.80
C PRO A 41 16.27 -12.01 4.65
N ALA A 42 15.10 -11.36 4.60
CA ALA A 42 14.16 -11.54 3.51
C ALA A 42 14.69 -10.98 2.18
N ILE A 43 15.30 -9.81 2.18
CA ILE A 43 15.94 -9.22 1.00
C ILE A 43 17.08 -10.11 0.49
N GLU A 44 17.98 -10.55 1.37
CA GLU A 44 19.09 -11.44 1.03
C GLU A 44 18.58 -12.77 0.44
N LEU A 45 17.54 -13.35 1.03
CA LEU A 45 16.94 -14.59 0.55
C LEU A 45 16.41 -14.42 -0.88
N LEU A 46 15.70 -13.32 -1.14
CA LEU A 46 15.13 -13.04 -2.46
C LEU A 46 16.23 -12.87 -3.52
N LEU A 47 17.19 -11.98 -3.29
CA LEU A 47 18.28 -11.71 -4.24
C LEU A 47 19.10 -12.96 -4.55
N ARG A 48 19.42 -13.77 -3.51
CA ARG A 48 20.13 -15.04 -3.68
C ARG A 48 19.36 -16.06 -4.51
N ASN A 49 18.03 -16.18 -4.29
CA ASN A 49 17.20 -17.15 -5.00
C ASN A 49 17.04 -16.81 -6.49
N ILE A 50 17.02 -15.54 -6.85
CA ILE A 50 16.96 -15.10 -8.25
C ILE A 50 18.33 -14.92 -8.88
N GLY A 51 19.40 -15.10 -8.10
CA GLY A 51 20.79 -15.12 -8.58
C GLY A 51 21.34 -13.76 -9.00
N ILE A 52 20.86 -12.65 -8.40
CA ILE A 52 21.37 -11.30 -8.67
C ILE A 52 21.92 -10.64 -7.40
N SER A 53 22.82 -9.69 -7.59
CA SER A 53 23.30 -8.80 -6.53
C SER A 53 22.46 -7.52 -6.47
N ILE A 54 22.58 -6.77 -5.37
CA ILE A 54 21.90 -5.49 -5.23
C ILE A 54 22.33 -4.47 -6.29
N HIS A 55 23.56 -4.51 -6.76
CA HIS A 55 24.12 -3.62 -7.78
C HIS A 55 23.56 -3.89 -9.20
N GLU A 56 22.85 -5.00 -9.41
CA GLU A 56 22.21 -5.34 -10.67
C GLU A 56 20.74 -4.86 -10.72
N LEU A 57 20.25 -4.27 -9.62
CA LEU A 57 18.96 -3.61 -9.60
C LEU A 57 19.02 -2.27 -10.33
N SER A 58 17.88 -1.82 -10.84
CA SER A 58 17.74 -0.51 -11.50
C SER A 58 17.26 0.59 -10.55
N ALA A 59 16.55 0.20 -9.49
CA ALA A 59 16.02 1.10 -8.46
C ALA A 59 15.59 0.32 -7.22
N ILE A 60 15.36 1.05 -6.13
CA ILE A 60 14.68 0.55 -4.93
C ILE A 60 13.39 1.35 -4.78
N ALA A 61 12.29 0.66 -4.43
CA ALA A 61 11.01 1.26 -4.11
C ALA A 61 10.67 1.00 -2.65
N VAL A 62 10.07 2.00 -1.98
CA VAL A 62 9.70 1.88 -0.57
C VAL A 62 8.34 2.48 -0.30
N ASP A 63 7.56 1.80 0.54
CA ASP A 63 6.30 2.30 1.07
C ASP A 63 6.59 3.36 2.16
N LEU A 64 6.07 4.57 1.96
CA LEU A 64 6.25 5.71 2.84
C LEU A 64 5.18 5.82 3.94
N GLY A 65 4.15 4.97 3.91
CA GLY A 65 2.96 5.10 4.74
C GLY A 65 1.79 5.76 3.98
N PRO A 66 0.69 6.07 4.69
CA PRO A 66 0.51 5.98 6.14
C PRO A 66 0.40 4.55 6.65
N GLY A 67 0.82 4.33 7.91
CA GLY A 67 0.78 3.01 8.52
C GLY A 67 1.42 2.95 9.90
N LEU A 68 1.99 1.80 10.25
CA LEU A 68 2.67 1.58 11.52
C LEU A 68 3.97 2.40 11.63
N PHE A 69 4.00 3.35 12.56
CA PHE A 69 5.08 4.30 12.76
C PHE A 69 6.49 3.66 12.80
N THR A 70 6.65 2.59 13.59
CA THR A 70 7.94 1.90 13.70
C THR A 70 8.28 1.14 12.43
N GLY A 71 7.30 0.45 11.84
CA GLY A 71 7.48 -0.32 10.61
C GLY A 71 7.94 0.58 9.46
N MET A 72 7.23 1.66 9.17
CA MET A 72 7.60 2.63 8.12
C MET A 72 9.06 3.09 8.25
N ARG A 73 9.50 3.46 9.47
CA ARG A 73 10.88 3.89 9.69
C ARG A 73 11.91 2.81 9.38
N VAL A 74 11.61 1.56 9.74
CA VAL A 74 12.50 0.42 9.44
C VAL A 74 12.66 0.26 7.92
N GLY A 75 11.55 0.22 7.17
CA GLY A 75 11.58 0.08 5.71
C GLY A 75 12.30 1.24 5.03
N ILE A 76 11.92 2.47 5.36
CA ILE A 76 12.49 3.68 4.75
C ILE A 76 13.99 3.78 5.05
N THR A 77 14.42 3.59 6.32
CA THR A 77 15.85 3.66 6.66
C THR A 77 16.64 2.56 5.95
N THR A 78 16.11 1.35 5.87
CA THR A 78 16.74 0.25 5.15
C THR A 78 16.85 0.57 3.65
N ALA A 79 15.78 1.05 3.03
CA ALA A 79 15.76 1.41 1.61
C ALA A 79 16.76 2.52 1.28
N LEU A 80 16.80 3.60 2.11
CA LEU A 80 17.77 4.68 1.98
C LEU A 80 19.21 4.15 2.07
N THR A 81 19.51 3.32 3.07
CA THR A 81 20.85 2.76 3.26
C THR A 81 21.27 1.88 2.08
N LEU A 82 20.38 1.02 1.60
CA LEU A 82 20.66 0.13 0.47
C LEU A 82 20.81 0.91 -0.84
N ALA A 83 19.99 1.94 -1.06
CA ALA A 83 20.06 2.82 -2.22
C ALA A 83 21.39 3.60 -2.26
N ASP A 84 21.83 4.12 -1.11
CA ASP A 84 23.10 4.84 -0.98
C ASP A 84 24.30 3.91 -1.26
N ILE A 85 24.33 2.72 -0.65
CA ILE A 85 25.42 1.74 -0.85
C ILE A 85 25.50 1.27 -2.30
N ALA A 86 24.37 1.05 -2.96
CA ALA A 86 24.31 0.53 -4.32
C ALA A 86 24.29 1.62 -5.40
N GLU A 87 24.28 2.89 -5.01
CA GLU A 87 24.16 4.07 -5.88
C GLU A 87 22.92 3.98 -6.78
N LEU A 88 21.78 3.55 -6.21
CA LEU A 88 20.54 3.35 -6.92
C LEU A 88 19.53 4.46 -6.64
N PRO A 89 18.70 4.83 -7.62
CA PRO A 89 17.56 5.71 -7.37
C PRO A 89 16.56 5.06 -6.41
N LEU A 90 15.95 5.90 -5.55
CA LEU A 90 14.94 5.48 -4.58
C LEU A 90 13.59 6.11 -4.92
N ILE A 91 12.55 5.29 -4.99
CA ILE A 91 11.17 5.66 -5.35
C ILE A 91 10.29 5.43 -4.13
N GLY A 92 9.68 6.51 -3.63
CA GLY A 92 8.70 6.43 -2.54
C GLY A 92 7.27 6.44 -3.06
N LEU A 93 6.42 5.57 -2.51
CA LEU A 93 4.98 5.52 -2.81
C LEU A 93 4.19 5.45 -1.50
N ASP A 94 2.96 5.97 -1.50
CA ASP A 94 2.11 5.87 -0.33
C ASP A 94 1.37 4.53 -0.24
N SER A 95 1.07 4.09 0.99
CA SER A 95 0.44 2.81 1.28
C SER A 95 -0.97 2.69 0.69
N LEU A 96 -1.74 3.79 0.65
CA LEU A 96 -3.11 3.76 0.14
C LEU A 96 -3.10 3.62 -1.38
N GLN A 97 -2.17 4.31 -2.07
CA GLN A 97 -1.97 4.14 -3.50
C GLN A 97 -1.53 2.71 -3.83
N VAL A 98 -0.57 2.15 -3.08
CA VAL A 98 -0.13 0.76 -3.26
C VAL A 98 -1.29 -0.21 -3.03
N LEU A 99 -2.10 0.01 -2.00
CA LEU A 99 -3.26 -0.82 -1.69
C LEU A 99 -4.32 -0.73 -2.78
N ALA A 100 -4.67 0.48 -3.25
CA ALA A 100 -5.63 0.67 -4.33
C ALA A 100 -5.24 -0.08 -5.60
N HIS A 101 -3.99 0.06 -6.05
CA HIS A 101 -3.50 -0.63 -7.25
C HIS A 101 -3.31 -2.14 -7.07
N GLY A 102 -3.30 -2.64 -5.84
CA GLY A 102 -3.34 -4.07 -5.56
C GLY A 102 -4.60 -4.76 -6.10
N VAL A 103 -5.70 -4.03 -6.25
CA VAL A 103 -6.97 -4.52 -6.80
C VAL A 103 -6.84 -4.98 -8.25
N GLU A 104 -6.07 -4.29 -9.09
CA GLU A 104 -5.86 -4.65 -10.49
C GLU A 104 -5.37 -6.10 -10.66
N ARG A 105 -4.64 -6.62 -9.68
CA ARG A 105 -4.06 -7.98 -9.70
C ARG A 105 -5.01 -9.07 -9.22
N VAL A 106 -6.08 -8.70 -8.53
CA VAL A 106 -6.86 -9.62 -7.70
C VAL A 106 -8.29 -9.79 -8.20
N ALA A 107 -8.93 -8.76 -8.72
CA ALA A 107 -10.37 -8.75 -8.85
C ALA A 107 -10.91 -7.86 -9.98
N LEU A 108 -10.34 -7.92 -11.18
CA LEU A 108 -10.87 -7.17 -12.33
C LEU A 108 -12.37 -7.38 -12.52
N GLN A 109 -12.90 -8.58 -12.26
CA GLN A 109 -14.33 -8.90 -12.38
C GLN A 109 -15.21 -8.24 -11.29
N GLU A 110 -14.64 -7.93 -10.11
CA GLU A 110 -15.37 -7.22 -9.06
C GLU A 110 -15.43 -5.71 -9.32
N LEU A 111 -14.55 -5.22 -10.20
CA LEU A 111 -14.46 -3.81 -10.58
C LEU A 111 -15.31 -3.44 -11.80
N ASP A 112 -15.89 -4.41 -12.51
CA ASP A 112 -16.61 -4.15 -13.78
C ASP A 112 -17.72 -3.09 -13.62
N ASP A 113 -18.36 -3.05 -12.46
CA ASP A 113 -19.42 -2.10 -12.13
C ASP A 113 -18.97 -0.97 -11.18
N ALA A 114 -17.75 -1.02 -10.63
CA ALA A 114 -17.28 -0.02 -9.69
C ALA A 114 -16.76 1.22 -10.42
N GLU A 115 -17.00 2.39 -9.84
CA GLU A 115 -16.52 3.68 -10.35
C GLU A 115 -15.35 4.20 -9.52
N ILE A 116 -15.29 3.80 -8.22
CA ILE A 116 -14.29 4.26 -7.27
C ILE A 116 -13.72 3.08 -6.49
N VAL A 117 -12.40 3.11 -6.29
CA VAL A 117 -11.67 2.25 -5.34
C VAL A 117 -11.31 3.10 -4.13
N VAL A 118 -11.62 2.60 -2.94
CA VAL A 118 -11.38 3.30 -1.66
C VAL A 118 -10.53 2.42 -0.74
N PRO A 119 -9.21 2.57 -0.76
CA PRO A 119 -8.33 1.93 0.21
C PRO A 119 -8.54 2.56 1.60
N ILE A 120 -8.71 1.72 2.62
CA ILE A 120 -8.97 2.14 3.99
C ILE A 120 -8.06 1.36 4.93
N LEU A 121 -7.14 2.03 5.61
CA LEU A 121 -6.26 1.43 6.62
C LEU A 121 -6.69 1.83 8.03
N ASP A 122 -6.61 0.90 8.96
CA ASP A 122 -6.91 1.19 10.38
C ASP A 122 -5.85 2.10 10.99
N ALA A 123 -6.24 3.33 11.33
CA ALA A 123 -5.37 4.30 12.01
C ALA A 123 -5.43 4.18 13.53
N ARG A 124 -6.14 3.14 14.06
CA ARG A 124 -6.43 2.91 15.48
C ARG A 124 -7.31 4.02 16.09
N ARG A 125 -7.74 3.84 17.36
CA ARG A 125 -8.54 4.81 18.12
C ARG A 125 -9.79 5.30 17.38
N ASN A 126 -10.48 4.41 16.70
CA ASN A 126 -11.68 4.70 15.89
C ASN A 126 -11.42 5.62 14.69
N GLN A 127 -10.16 5.72 14.24
CA GLN A 127 -9.77 6.48 13.06
C GLN A 127 -9.31 5.55 11.94
N VAL A 128 -9.43 6.05 10.71
CA VAL A 128 -8.99 5.39 9.48
C VAL A 128 -8.14 6.34 8.64
N TYR A 129 -7.20 5.77 7.88
CA TYR A 129 -6.59 6.44 6.74
C TYR A 129 -7.34 6.02 5.50
N TRP A 130 -7.66 6.95 4.60
CA TRP A 130 -8.29 6.65 3.31
C TRP A 130 -7.87 7.63 2.23
N SER A 131 -7.98 7.18 0.99
CA SER A 131 -7.97 7.98 -0.22
C SER A 131 -9.04 7.46 -1.16
N MET A 132 -9.30 8.13 -2.28
CA MET A 132 -10.26 7.67 -3.27
C MET A 132 -9.66 7.75 -4.66
N HIS A 133 -9.88 6.70 -5.44
CA HIS A 133 -9.36 6.58 -6.79
C HIS A 133 -10.49 6.24 -7.76
N ARG A 134 -10.64 7.04 -8.81
CA ARG A 134 -11.58 6.76 -9.90
C ARG A 134 -10.99 5.70 -10.82
N ILE A 135 -11.84 4.79 -11.27
CA ILE A 135 -11.48 3.79 -12.28
C ILE A 135 -11.76 4.36 -13.66
N ASP A 136 -10.73 4.52 -14.47
CA ASP A 136 -10.90 4.85 -15.90
C ASP A 136 -11.01 3.55 -16.71
N HIS A 137 -12.22 3.08 -16.90
CA HIS A 137 -12.52 1.90 -17.70
C HIS A 137 -12.12 2.05 -19.17
N SER A 138 -12.05 3.28 -19.70
CA SER A 138 -11.66 3.54 -21.09
C SER A 138 -10.17 3.31 -21.34
N SER A 139 -9.35 3.47 -20.31
CA SER A 139 -7.89 3.28 -20.34
C SER A 139 -7.45 1.93 -19.76
N GLY A 140 -8.35 0.94 -19.68
CA GLY A 140 -8.02 -0.39 -19.18
C GLY A 140 -7.99 -0.50 -17.66
N GLY A 141 -8.74 0.36 -16.94
CA GLY A 141 -8.86 0.32 -15.49
C GLY A 141 -7.77 1.11 -14.73
N VAL A 142 -7.15 2.08 -15.40
CA VAL A 142 -6.18 2.98 -14.73
C VAL A 142 -6.86 3.72 -13.59
N LEU A 143 -6.21 3.78 -12.44
CA LEU A 143 -6.71 4.50 -11.26
C LEU A 143 -6.19 5.95 -11.26
N GLU A 144 -7.14 6.89 -11.17
CA GLU A 144 -6.89 8.32 -10.98
C GLU A 144 -7.21 8.70 -9.54
N GLU A 145 -6.26 9.25 -8.80
CA GLU A 145 -6.52 9.78 -7.46
C GLU A 145 -7.46 10.98 -7.54
N ILE A 146 -8.61 10.89 -6.89
CA ILE A 146 -9.63 11.95 -6.80
C ILE A 146 -9.80 12.51 -5.39
N ARG A 147 -9.18 11.87 -4.42
CA ARG A 147 -9.08 12.30 -3.02
C ARG A 147 -7.73 11.90 -2.47
N GLU A 148 -6.94 12.88 -2.08
CA GLU A 148 -5.65 12.69 -1.42
C GLU A 148 -5.78 11.92 -0.10
N PRO A 149 -4.71 11.26 0.38
CA PRO A 149 -4.67 10.59 1.66
C PRO A 149 -5.12 11.45 2.84
N ARG A 150 -6.03 10.93 3.65
CA ARG A 150 -6.61 11.60 4.82
C ARG A 150 -6.59 10.68 6.04
N VAL A 151 -6.75 11.29 7.20
CA VAL A 151 -7.04 10.60 8.46
C VAL A 151 -8.22 11.27 9.13
N GLY A 152 -9.14 10.48 9.68
CA GLY A 152 -10.31 10.97 10.41
C GLY A 152 -11.09 9.83 11.04
N GLU A 153 -12.21 10.15 11.65
CA GLU A 153 -13.14 9.17 12.20
C GLU A 153 -13.88 8.43 11.07
N VAL A 154 -14.40 7.25 11.37
CA VAL A 154 -15.12 6.43 10.37
C VAL A 154 -16.33 7.15 9.83
N GLU A 155 -16.98 7.96 10.66
CA GLU A 155 -18.13 8.79 10.31
C GLU A 155 -17.81 9.82 9.21
N GLU A 156 -16.61 10.42 9.25
CA GLU A 156 -16.15 11.34 8.20
C GLU A 156 -15.95 10.64 6.85
N LEU A 157 -15.45 9.41 6.88
CA LEU A 157 -15.35 8.57 5.68
C LEU A 157 -16.74 8.24 5.12
N ILE A 158 -17.70 7.88 5.99
CA ILE A 158 -19.07 7.57 5.59
C ILE A 158 -19.72 8.79 4.91
N GLU A 159 -19.56 9.99 5.48
CA GLU A 159 -20.04 11.24 4.87
C GLU A 159 -19.41 11.46 3.49
N ASP A 160 -18.09 11.29 3.35
CA ASP A 160 -17.36 11.41 2.07
C ASP A 160 -17.88 10.42 1.00
N LEU A 161 -18.25 9.20 1.40
CA LEU A 161 -18.80 8.18 0.49
C LEU A 161 -20.25 8.50 0.07
N LEU A 162 -21.09 8.91 1.01
CA LEU A 162 -22.49 9.27 0.74
C LEU A 162 -22.61 10.51 -0.16
N ASP A 163 -21.77 11.51 0.03
CA ASP A 163 -21.78 12.73 -0.77
C ASP A 163 -21.50 12.46 -2.26
N ARG A 164 -20.75 11.37 -2.57
CA ARG A 164 -20.38 11.05 -3.94
C ARG A 164 -21.42 10.22 -4.69
N SER A 165 -22.22 9.43 -3.98
CA SER A 165 -23.26 8.56 -4.55
C SER A 165 -22.76 7.70 -5.74
N GLN A 166 -21.52 7.24 -5.70
CA GLN A 166 -20.87 6.44 -6.74
C GLN A 166 -20.65 5.01 -6.26
N ARG A 167 -20.72 4.04 -7.19
CA ARG A 167 -20.43 2.66 -6.87
C ARG A 167 -18.99 2.50 -6.42
N SER A 168 -18.80 2.10 -5.18
CA SER A 168 -17.49 2.07 -4.53
C SER A 168 -17.10 0.67 -4.10
N VAL A 169 -15.84 0.31 -4.34
CA VAL A 169 -15.21 -0.88 -3.77
C VAL A 169 -14.24 -0.45 -2.69
N VAL A 170 -14.50 -0.91 -1.46
CA VAL A 170 -13.64 -0.65 -0.30
C VAL A 170 -12.72 -1.84 -0.04
N LEU A 171 -11.51 -1.56 0.39
CA LEU A 171 -10.52 -2.57 0.76
C LEU A 171 -9.59 -2.04 1.84
N GLY A 172 -8.83 -2.93 2.45
CA GLY A 172 -7.87 -2.58 3.50
C GLY A 172 -8.31 -2.98 4.90
N THR A 173 -7.40 -2.90 5.85
CA THR A 173 -7.62 -3.31 7.24
C THR A 173 -8.71 -2.50 7.92
N GLY A 174 -8.85 -1.22 7.58
CA GLY A 174 -9.94 -0.37 8.07
C GLY A 174 -11.28 -0.78 7.49
N ALA A 175 -11.36 -1.10 6.19
CA ALA A 175 -12.59 -1.58 5.58
C ALA A 175 -13.11 -2.86 6.23
N VAL A 176 -12.23 -3.84 6.47
CA VAL A 176 -12.59 -5.09 7.16
C VAL A 176 -13.04 -4.83 8.60
N LYS A 177 -12.32 -3.98 9.32
CA LYS A 177 -12.60 -3.70 10.74
C LYS A 177 -13.93 -3.00 10.95
N TYR A 178 -14.28 -2.08 10.07
CA TYR A 178 -15.48 -1.24 10.19
C TYR A 178 -16.58 -1.60 9.19
N ILE A 179 -16.55 -2.82 8.66
CA ILE A 179 -17.50 -3.26 7.63
C ILE A 179 -18.96 -3.13 8.07
N GLU A 180 -19.27 -3.39 9.34
CA GLU A 180 -20.63 -3.27 9.87
C GLU A 180 -21.19 -1.83 9.76
N SER A 181 -20.33 -0.82 9.88
CA SER A 181 -20.70 0.58 9.70
C SER A 181 -20.75 1.01 8.22
N LEU A 182 -19.98 0.34 7.36
CA LEU A 182 -19.88 0.68 5.95
C LEU A 182 -20.93 -0.02 5.08
N ILE A 183 -21.39 -1.21 5.46
CA ILE A 183 -22.30 -2.04 4.64
C ILE A 183 -23.68 -1.43 4.43
N GLU A 184 -24.07 -0.43 5.24
CA GLU A 184 -25.32 0.28 5.08
C GLU A 184 -25.27 1.36 3.98
N ILE A 185 -24.08 1.66 3.44
CA ILE A 185 -23.90 2.63 2.37
C ILE A 185 -24.38 2.00 1.06
N PRO A 186 -25.32 2.65 0.32
CA PRO A 186 -25.77 2.16 -0.98
C PRO A 186 -24.61 2.03 -1.98
N ASP A 187 -24.66 1.00 -2.82
CA ASP A 187 -23.70 0.75 -3.90
C ASP A 187 -22.24 0.60 -3.42
N LEU A 188 -22.04 0.19 -2.17
CA LEU A 188 -20.72 -0.13 -1.62
C LEU A 188 -20.51 -1.65 -1.57
N ALA A 189 -19.33 -2.11 -1.96
CA ALA A 189 -18.92 -3.49 -1.86
C ALA A 189 -17.55 -3.61 -1.19
N LEU A 190 -17.37 -4.60 -0.31
CA LEU A 190 -16.06 -4.98 0.19
C LEU A 190 -15.38 -5.89 -0.84
N LEU A 191 -14.12 -5.59 -1.15
CA LEU A 191 -13.33 -6.42 -2.06
C LEU A 191 -13.24 -7.86 -1.54
N GLY A 192 -13.50 -8.83 -2.44
CA GLY A 192 -13.49 -10.26 -2.11
C GLY A 192 -14.81 -10.83 -1.59
N GLU A 193 -15.82 -10.01 -1.34
CA GLU A 193 -17.12 -10.48 -0.85
C GLU A 193 -17.89 -11.27 -1.92
N ARG A 194 -17.82 -10.84 -3.18
CA ARG A 194 -18.50 -11.48 -4.31
C ARG A 194 -17.85 -12.80 -4.73
N SER A 195 -16.53 -12.94 -4.55
CA SER A 195 -15.79 -14.13 -4.98
C SER A 195 -15.99 -15.36 -4.07
N GLY A 196 -16.59 -15.19 -2.89
CA GLY A 196 -16.80 -16.27 -1.92
C GLY A 196 -15.52 -16.86 -1.32
N VAL A 197 -14.36 -16.30 -1.66
CA VAL A 197 -13.05 -16.78 -1.23
C VAL A 197 -12.62 -16.10 0.05
N ARG A 198 -13.16 -16.55 1.19
CA ARG A 198 -12.87 -15.98 2.52
C ARG A 198 -11.37 -15.90 2.90
N ASN A 199 -10.52 -16.76 2.34
CA ASN A 199 -9.07 -16.76 2.61
C ASN A 199 -8.27 -15.86 1.65
N PHE A 200 -8.85 -15.44 0.53
CA PHE A 200 -8.21 -14.55 -0.42
C PHE A 200 -8.22 -13.11 0.08
N ALA A 201 -9.23 -12.78 0.87
CA ALA A 201 -9.50 -11.44 1.35
C ALA A 201 -8.37 -10.84 2.20
N PHE A 202 -7.70 -11.62 3.07
CA PHE A 202 -6.73 -11.04 4.01
C PHE A 202 -5.53 -10.39 3.31
N ASN A 203 -4.97 -11.07 2.31
CA ASN A 203 -3.82 -10.52 1.57
C ASN A 203 -4.21 -9.32 0.68
N ALA A 204 -5.44 -9.25 0.19
CA ALA A 204 -5.91 -8.11 -0.60
C ALA A 204 -6.11 -6.83 0.24
N HIS A 205 -6.11 -6.95 1.57
CA HIS A 205 -6.34 -5.84 2.49
C HIS A 205 -5.06 -5.22 3.08
N LEU A 206 -3.89 -5.61 2.58
CA LEU A 206 -2.60 -5.06 2.98
C LEU A 206 -1.85 -4.51 1.75
N PRO A 207 -1.06 -3.45 1.90
CA PRO A 207 -0.11 -3.06 0.87
C PRO A 207 0.90 -4.19 0.62
N HIS A 208 1.32 -4.36 -0.63
CA HIS A 208 2.24 -5.42 -1.04
C HIS A 208 3.43 -4.88 -1.82
N ALA A 209 4.63 -5.35 -1.47
CA ALA A 209 5.84 -4.99 -2.20
C ALA A 209 5.78 -5.37 -3.70
N SER A 210 5.02 -6.38 -4.09
CA SER A 210 4.81 -6.72 -5.50
C SER A 210 4.04 -5.64 -6.27
N THR A 211 3.02 -5.03 -5.67
CA THR A 211 2.29 -3.90 -6.25
C THR A 211 3.17 -2.65 -6.27
N LEU A 212 3.90 -2.42 -5.17
CA LEU A 212 4.88 -1.33 -5.07
C LEU A 212 5.93 -1.39 -6.19
N VAL A 213 6.47 -2.59 -6.50
CA VAL A 213 7.40 -2.82 -7.61
C VAL A 213 6.76 -2.46 -8.95
N SER A 214 5.55 -2.94 -9.23
CA SER A 214 4.87 -2.67 -10.51
C SER A 214 4.62 -1.18 -10.71
N LEU A 215 4.17 -0.47 -9.68
CA LEU A 215 3.95 0.98 -9.72
C LEU A 215 5.27 1.75 -9.89
N ALA A 216 6.29 1.38 -9.12
CA ALA A 216 7.61 1.99 -9.22
C ALA A 216 8.23 1.78 -10.60
N ALA A 217 8.03 0.61 -11.21
CA ALA A 217 8.53 0.32 -12.54
C ALA A 217 7.85 1.18 -13.61
N LYS A 218 6.53 1.36 -13.53
CA LYS A 218 5.79 2.30 -14.41
C LYS A 218 6.30 3.73 -14.25
N ASN A 219 6.55 4.18 -13.02
CA ASN A 219 7.09 5.52 -12.75
C ASN A 219 8.51 5.69 -13.27
N PHE A 220 9.36 4.69 -13.05
CA PHE A 220 10.74 4.66 -13.56
C PHE A 220 10.79 4.74 -15.08
N ALA A 221 10.01 3.91 -15.77
CA ALA A 221 9.93 3.90 -17.24
C ALA A 221 9.41 5.23 -17.81
N ALA A 222 8.53 5.92 -17.08
CA ALA A 222 8.01 7.24 -17.46
C ALA A 222 8.95 8.40 -17.10
N GLY A 223 10.14 8.12 -16.53
CA GLY A 223 11.09 9.15 -16.08
C GLY A 223 10.62 9.93 -14.85
N ARG A 224 9.59 9.46 -14.17
CA ARG A 224 9.04 10.06 -12.94
C ARG A 224 9.79 9.55 -11.71
N LEU A 225 11.07 9.89 -11.61
CA LEU A 225 11.94 9.52 -10.48
C LEU A 225 11.90 10.55 -9.34
N GLU A 226 11.52 11.78 -9.65
CA GLU A 226 11.33 12.85 -8.68
C GLU A 226 9.95 12.69 -8.02
N GLY A 227 9.86 11.76 -7.07
CA GLY A 227 8.76 11.68 -6.11
C GLY A 227 8.97 12.66 -4.95
N SER A 228 7.97 12.76 -4.09
CA SER A 228 8.05 13.47 -2.80
C SER A 228 9.33 13.10 -2.05
N PRO A 229 9.87 13.99 -1.19
CA PRO A 229 11.05 13.66 -0.41
C PRO A 229 10.83 12.32 0.30
N ILE A 230 11.84 11.45 0.26
CA ILE A 230 11.77 10.12 0.90
C ILE A 230 11.71 10.31 2.42
N ALA A 231 10.50 10.49 2.91
CA ALA A 231 10.18 10.68 4.32
C ALA A 231 8.87 9.97 4.65
N PRO A 232 8.71 9.50 5.89
CA PRO A 232 7.45 8.88 6.31
C PRO A 232 6.26 9.83 6.17
N ILE A 233 5.14 9.34 5.64
CA ILE A 233 3.88 10.08 5.55
C ILE A 233 3.15 9.97 6.89
N TYR A 234 3.29 11.00 7.73
CA TYR A 234 2.61 11.10 9.01
C TYR A 234 1.33 11.92 8.87
N LEU A 235 0.22 11.29 8.57
CA LEU A 235 -1.10 11.94 8.57
C LEU A 235 -1.65 12.16 9.98
N ARG A 236 -1.09 11.45 10.96
CA ARG A 236 -1.46 11.55 12.37
C ARG A 236 -0.22 11.72 13.23
N ALA A 237 -0.31 12.56 14.26
CA ALA A 237 0.75 12.71 15.25
C ALA A 237 1.03 11.38 15.97
N PRO A 238 2.30 11.07 16.30
CA PRO A 238 2.65 9.88 17.08
C PRO A 238 1.90 9.83 18.42
N ASP A 239 1.52 8.64 18.86
CA ASP A 239 0.78 8.45 20.12
C ASP A 239 1.48 9.07 21.35
N ALA A 240 2.80 9.17 21.33
CA ALA A 240 3.59 9.81 22.38
C ALA A 240 3.35 11.33 22.46
N GLU A 241 3.14 12.02 21.34
CA GLU A 241 2.85 13.46 21.30
C GLU A 241 1.41 13.75 21.73
N ILE A 242 0.45 12.89 21.34
CA ILE A 242 -0.96 13.05 21.72
C ILE A 242 -1.12 12.97 23.24
N GLN A 243 -0.39 12.09 23.94
CA GLN A 243 -0.44 11.96 25.39
C GLN A 243 0.15 13.17 26.13
N TRP A 244 1.02 13.95 25.50
CA TRP A 244 1.59 15.18 26.06
C TRP A 244 0.63 16.36 25.99
N LEU A 245 -0.17 16.44 24.93
CA LEU A 245 -1.14 17.53 24.71
C LEU A 245 -2.42 17.37 25.52
N THR A 246 -2.67 16.18 26.09
CA THR A 246 -3.87 15.87 26.89
C THR A 246 -3.61 15.82 28.41
N ARG A 247 -2.42 16.21 28.85
CA ARG A 247 -2.05 16.42 30.27
C ARG A 247 -1.98 17.90 30.60
#